data_e741e330ed62015807113da4a7202dc6
#
_entry.id   e741e330ed62015807113da4a7202dc6
#
_cell.length_a   1.000
_cell.length_b   1.000
_cell.length_c   1.000
_cell.angle_alpha   90.00
_cell.angle_beta   90.00
_cell.angle_gamma   90.00
#
_symmetry.space_group_name_H-M   'P 1'
#
loop_
_entity.id
_entity.type
_entity.pdbx_description
1 polymer ?
#
loop_
_entity_poly.entity_id
_entity_poly.type
_entity_poly.pdbx_seq_one_letter_code
_entity_poly.pdbx_strand_id
1 'polypeptide(L)'
;MTMTEEAPEGTEIDIPMIVSVDDHVVEPPHVWETYLPAKFRDRGPKIERRGIGEMRHVGGGAYEQTFDPDGRQADCWVFEDLVYIHKRHVAAVGYSRDEMTMTPMTYDEMRPGCYDPKARVQDMLDNHVDVSLSFPTFPRFCGQTFTEAKDRELGEACVYAYNDWMVEEWCGESDGHLVPLIIVPLWDADLAAAEVRRNAVRGNHAVCFSEIPPHLGLPSIHSGFWDPFFQACVETDTVVCMHIGSSSRMPATSGDAPVAVAATLSFNNAMASLSDFLFSGVLVRFPELKLAYSEGQIGWLPYVLERADDVWREHRAWGGVADLIPEPPSSYYYKHVYGCFFRDKHGLDSLEQVGVDNITFETDYPHTDSTWPNSKQVAYELMGHLPKDVIYKIIRGNAIRMLSLDIT
;
A
#
# COMPACT_ATOMS: atom_id res chain seq x y z
N MET A 1 4.96 -32.63 -1.31
CA MET A 1 6.01 -33.22 -2.13
C MET A 1 6.83 -32.03 -2.62
N THR A 2 7.86 -31.71 -1.86
CA THR A 2 8.76 -30.57 -2.09
C THR A 2 9.71 -30.94 -3.23
N MET A 3 9.47 -30.39 -4.40
CA MET A 3 10.51 -30.34 -5.44
C MET A 3 11.10 -28.93 -5.40
N THR A 4 12.12 -28.74 -4.57
CA THR A 4 13.09 -27.70 -4.77
C THR A 4 14.05 -28.24 -5.84
N GLU A 5 13.80 -27.94 -7.10
CA GLU A 5 14.88 -27.96 -8.09
C GLU A 5 15.78 -26.79 -7.76
N GLU A 6 16.95 -27.08 -7.20
CA GLU A 6 18.03 -26.10 -7.10
C GLU A 6 18.38 -25.63 -8.52
N ALA A 7 18.40 -24.33 -8.75
CA ALA A 7 18.85 -23.77 -10.01
C ALA A 7 20.28 -24.31 -10.31
N PRO A 8 20.60 -24.66 -11.56
CA PRO A 8 21.89 -25.17 -11.91
C PRO A 8 22.98 -24.15 -11.53
N GLU A 9 23.97 -24.56 -10.75
CA GLU A 9 25.11 -23.74 -10.36
C GLU A 9 25.77 -23.11 -11.62
N GLY A 10 25.71 -21.76 -11.70
CA GLY A 10 26.42 -20.99 -12.73
C GLY A 10 25.56 -20.32 -13.79
N THR A 11 24.23 -20.38 -13.74
CA THR A 11 23.38 -19.56 -14.62
C THR A 11 23.12 -18.19 -13.95
N GLU A 12 23.64 -17.12 -14.52
CA GLU A 12 23.32 -15.76 -14.09
C GLU A 12 21.81 -15.53 -14.24
N ILE A 13 21.15 -15.17 -13.13
CA ILE A 13 19.72 -14.91 -13.11
C ILE A 13 19.47 -13.58 -13.83
N ASP A 14 18.89 -13.64 -15.03
CA ASP A 14 18.60 -12.48 -15.88
C ASP A 14 17.23 -11.89 -15.52
N ILE A 15 17.15 -11.24 -14.35
CA ILE A 15 15.99 -10.49 -13.89
C ILE A 15 16.35 -9.00 -13.94
N PRO A 16 15.52 -8.13 -14.55
CA PRO A 16 15.72 -6.69 -14.50
C PRO A 16 15.74 -6.16 -13.07
N MET A 17 16.38 -5.01 -12.84
CA MET A 17 16.26 -4.30 -11.56
C MET A 17 14.79 -4.00 -11.28
N ILE A 18 14.34 -4.34 -10.08
CA ILE A 18 12.94 -4.28 -9.67
C ILE A 18 12.53 -2.81 -9.46
N VAL A 19 11.33 -2.45 -9.91
CA VAL A 19 10.60 -1.28 -9.45
C VAL A 19 9.49 -1.79 -8.54
N SER A 20 9.70 -1.66 -7.21
CA SER A 20 8.72 -2.10 -6.20
C SER A 20 7.62 -1.05 -6.04
N VAL A 21 6.37 -1.49 -6.16
CA VAL A 21 5.19 -0.59 -6.06
C VAL A 21 4.53 -0.65 -4.69
N ASP A 22 5.09 -1.45 -3.79
CA ASP A 22 4.64 -1.58 -2.41
C ASP A 22 5.81 -1.95 -1.50
N ASP A 23 6.26 -0.96 -0.79
CA ASP A 23 7.13 -1.05 0.38
C ASP A 23 6.57 -0.11 1.45
N HIS A 24 7.17 -0.09 2.62
CA HIS A 24 6.71 0.75 3.72
C HIS A 24 7.84 1.56 4.35
N VAL A 25 7.48 2.68 4.97
CA VAL A 25 8.40 3.47 5.79
C VAL A 25 7.91 3.53 7.23
N VAL A 26 8.81 3.38 8.18
CA VAL A 26 8.55 3.72 9.58
C VAL A 26 8.98 5.16 9.76
N GLU A 27 8.04 6.07 9.96
CA GLU A 27 8.33 7.51 10.02
C GLU A 27 9.33 7.80 11.14
N PRO A 28 10.43 8.52 10.87
CA PRO A 28 11.40 8.88 11.90
C PRO A 28 10.82 9.90 12.90
N PRO A 29 11.30 9.93 14.16
CA PRO A 29 10.71 10.73 15.25
C PRO A 29 10.53 12.21 14.96
N HIS A 30 11.38 12.78 14.11
CA HIS A 30 11.44 14.24 13.86
C HIS A 30 10.42 14.75 12.83
N VAL A 31 9.66 13.90 12.12
CA VAL A 31 8.79 14.30 11.00
C VAL A 31 7.86 15.44 11.40
N TRP A 32 7.00 15.24 12.36
CA TRP A 32 6.04 16.28 12.77
C TRP A 32 6.66 17.38 13.62
N GLU A 33 7.72 17.10 14.35
CA GLU A 33 8.47 18.11 15.10
C GLU A 33 9.11 19.13 14.14
N THR A 34 9.59 18.69 12.99
CA THR A 34 10.26 19.52 11.99
C THR A 34 9.24 20.22 11.06
N TYR A 35 8.32 19.45 10.49
CA TYR A 35 7.48 19.89 9.38
C TYR A 35 6.14 20.52 9.81
N LEU A 36 5.69 20.31 11.05
CA LEU A 36 4.48 20.99 11.52
C LEU A 36 4.69 22.50 11.71
N PRO A 37 3.69 23.33 11.37
CA PRO A 37 3.67 24.74 11.75
C PRO A 37 3.85 24.91 13.27
N ALA A 38 4.59 25.91 13.72
CA ALA A 38 4.96 26.11 15.13
C ALA A 38 3.77 26.08 16.09
N LYS A 39 2.58 26.60 15.66
CA LYS A 39 1.37 26.59 16.50
C LYS A 39 0.84 25.20 16.85
N PHE A 40 1.25 24.14 16.15
CA PHE A 40 0.77 22.78 16.32
C PHE A 40 1.82 21.82 16.90
N ARG A 41 3.12 22.18 16.93
CA ARG A 41 4.21 21.27 17.31
C ARG A 41 4.03 20.63 18.66
N ASP A 42 3.55 21.35 19.66
CA ASP A 42 3.34 20.81 21.01
C ASP A 42 2.23 19.76 21.06
N ARG A 43 1.32 19.74 20.09
CA ARG A 43 0.16 18.83 20.02
C ARG A 43 0.26 17.80 18.89
N GLY A 44 1.27 17.91 18.05
CA GLY A 44 1.52 16.99 16.95
C GLY A 44 1.94 15.60 17.44
N PRO A 45 1.99 14.63 16.52
CA PRO A 45 2.52 13.30 16.82
C PRO A 45 3.96 13.38 17.34
N LYS A 46 4.27 12.59 18.38
CA LYS A 46 5.62 12.50 18.97
C LYS A 46 5.92 11.09 19.44
N ILE A 47 7.18 10.74 19.49
CA ILE A 47 7.64 9.45 20.02
C ILE A 47 7.82 9.53 21.53
N GLU A 48 7.26 8.54 22.22
CA GLU A 48 7.52 8.28 23.65
C GLU A 48 7.96 6.82 23.81
N ARG A 49 9.03 6.59 24.58
CA ARG A 49 9.43 5.22 24.95
C ARG A 49 8.61 4.77 26.14
N ARG A 50 7.91 3.65 26.00
CA ARG A 50 7.02 3.11 27.04
C ARG A 50 7.27 1.61 27.27
N GLY A 51 7.13 1.16 28.49
CA GLY A 51 7.06 -0.26 28.83
C GLY A 51 5.69 -0.84 28.50
N ILE A 52 5.68 -1.95 27.78
CA ILE A 52 4.49 -2.65 27.33
C ILE A 52 4.28 -3.89 28.21
N GLY A 53 3.09 -4.00 28.77
CA GLY A 53 2.66 -5.17 29.55
C GLY A 53 2.08 -6.27 28.64
N GLU A 54 0.83 -6.68 28.91
CA GLU A 54 0.17 -7.69 28.12
C GLU A 54 -0.32 -7.13 26.78
N MET A 55 -0.16 -7.90 25.72
CA MET A 55 -0.78 -7.66 24.40
C MET A 55 -1.73 -8.81 24.09
N ARG A 56 -3.01 -8.51 23.89
CA ARG A 56 -4.06 -9.49 23.63
C ARG A 56 -4.67 -9.27 22.22
N HIS A 57 -4.65 -10.29 21.39
CA HIS A 57 -5.37 -10.29 20.12
C HIS A 57 -6.88 -10.24 20.37
N VAL A 58 -7.58 -9.35 19.65
CA VAL A 58 -9.04 -9.13 19.79
C VAL A 58 -9.81 -9.35 18.48
N GLY A 59 -9.15 -9.93 17.47
CA GLY A 59 -9.73 -10.29 16.17
C GLY A 59 -9.27 -9.38 15.05
N GLY A 60 -9.30 -9.89 13.83
CA GLY A 60 -9.00 -9.14 12.60
C GLY A 60 -7.63 -8.43 12.59
N GLY A 61 -6.63 -8.99 13.26
CA GLY A 61 -5.30 -8.37 13.39
C GLY A 61 -5.21 -7.24 14.43
N ALA A 62 -6.30 -6.91 15.14
CA ALA A 62 -6.30 -5.91 16.19
C ALA A 62 -5.79 -6.45 17.53
N TYR A 63 -5.13 -5.59 18.31
CA TYR A 63 -4.57 -5.91 19.62
C TYR A 63 -4.94 -4.86 20.65
N GLU A 64 -5.38 -5.30 21.83
CA GLU A 64 -5.43 -4.48 23.03
C GLU A 64 -4.12 -4.66 23.80
N GLN A 65 -3.63 -3.57 24.42
CA GLN A 65 -2.41 -3.58 25.20
C GLN A 65 -2.56 -2.90 26.56
N THR A 66 -1.77 -3.34 27.52
CA THR A 66 -1.56 -2.64 28.80
C THR A 66 -0.16 -2.04 28.84
N PHE A 67 0.03 -1.04 29.72
CA PHE A 67 1.35 -0.43 29.94
C PHE A 67 1.89 -0.86 31.29
N ASP A 68 3.17 -1.25 31.34
CA ASP A 68 3.91 -1.63 32.52
C ASP A 68 5.32 -1.03 32.40
N PRO A 69 5.73 -0.11 33.29
CA PRO A 69 7.07 0.51 33.26
C PRO A 69 8.21 -0.50 33.22
N ASP A 70 8.03 -1.66 33.86
CA ASP A 70 9.02 -2.75 33.95
C ASP A 70 8.88 -3.73 32.74
N GLY A 71 7.88 -3.52 31.88
CA GLY A 71 7.64 -4.35 30.70
C GLY A 71 8.62 -4.09 29.56
N ARG A 72 8.46 -4.82 28.48
CA ARG A 72 9.28 -4.67 27.28
C ARG A 72 9.17 -3.24 26.74
N GLN A 73 10.30 -2.57 26.56
CA GLN A 73 10.33 -1.21 26.05
C GLN A 73 9.99 -1.17 24.56
N ALA A 74 9.17 -0.18 24.19
CA ALA A 74 8.86 0.13 22.79
C ALA A 74 8.80 1.63 22.56
N ASP A 75 9.14 2.07 21.37
CA ASP A 75 8.89 3.43 20.93
C ASP A 75 7.47 3.51 20.39
N CYS A 76 6.70 4.47 20.90
CA CYS A 76 5.27 4.61 20.60
C CYS A 76 5.00 6.00 20.03
N TRP A 77 4.29 6.10 18.92
CA TRP A 77 3.69 7.35 18.51
C TRP A 77 2.54 7.70 19.44
N VAL A 78 2.56 8.91 19.95
CA VAL A 78 1.49 9.50 20.76
C VAL A 78 0.90 10.68 20.01
N PHE A 79 -0.40 10.63 19.73
CA PHE A 79 -1.14 11.67 19.06
C PHE A 79 -2.56 11.73 19.59
N GLU A 80 -2.95 12.85 20.19
CA GLU A 80 -4.22 12.98 20.93
C GLU A 80 -4.39 11.82 21.94
N ASP A 81 -5.43 10.98 21.79
CA ASP A 81 -5.66 9.82 22.67
C ASP A 81 -5.04 8.53 22.12
N LEU A 82 -4.49 8.57 20.88
CA LEU A 82 -3.88 7.41 20.26
C LEU A 82 -2.49 7.16 20.81
N VAL A 83 -2.21 5.91 21.16
CA VAL A 83 -0.87 5.39 21.38
C VAL A 83 -0.64 4.24 20.44
N TYR A 84 0.14 4.48 19.39
CA TYR A 84 0.53 3.46 18.40
C TYR A 84 1.89 2.87 18.80
N ILE A 85 1.92 1.58 19.10
CA ILE A 85 3.13 0.86 19.50
C ILE A 85 3.82 0.30 18.27
N HIS A 86 5.11 0.60 18.09
CA HIS A 86 5.90 -0.12 17.09
C HIS A 86 6.03 -1.59 17.47
N LYS A 87 5.77 -2.44 16.51
CA LYS A 87 5.83 -3.89 16.63
C LYS A 87 6.68 -4.47 15.52
N ARG A 88 7.32 -5.60 15.75
CA ARG A 88 8.28 -6.20 14.81
C ARG A 88 7.67 -6.50 13.42
N HIS A 89 6.38 -6.77 13.32
CA HIS A 89 5.75 -7.05 12.03
C HIS A 89 5.86 -5.91 11.01
N VAL A 90 5.97 -4.65 11.44
CA VAL A 90 6.15 -3.47 10.56
C VAL A 90 7.61 -3.13 10.29
N ALA A 91 8.57 -3.82 10.92
CA ALA A 91 10.00 -3.65 10.74
C ALA A 91 10.70 -5.01 10.92
N ALA A 92 10.26 -6.00 10.13
CA ALA A 92 10.61 -7.41 10.30
C ALA A 92 11.88 -7.83 9.55
N VAL A 93 12.34 -7.03 8.60
CA VAL A 93 13.55 -7.35 7.84
C VAL A 93 14.79 -7.49 8.71
N GLY A 94 15.57 -8.53 8.45
CA GLY A 94 16.73 -8.90 9.28
C GLY A 94 16.43 -9.90 10.40
N TYR A 95 15.16 -10.18 10.70
CA TYR A 95 14.74 -11.22 11.64
C TYR A 95 14.43 -12.54 10.92
N SER A 96 14.63 -13.67 11.62
CA SER A 96 14.20 -14.98 11.12
C SER A 96 12.67 -15.09 11.15
N ARG A 97 12.10 -16.01 10.36
CA ARG A 97 10.65 -16.22 10.31
C ARG A 97 10.01 -16.51 11.68
N ASP A 98 10.72 -17.24 12.56
CA ASP A 98 10.23 -17.55 13.90
C ASP A 98 10.25 -16.34 14.85
N GLU A 99 11.03 -15.31 14.52
CA GLU A 99 11.12 -14.06 15.27
C GLU A 99 10.15 -12.99 14.78
N MET A 100 9.55 -13.15 13.60
CA MET A 100 8.59 -12.21 13.00
C MET A 100 7.24 -12.28 13.73
N THR A 101 7.16 -11.61 14.86
CA THR A 101 6.02 -11.63 15.77
C THR A 101 5.49 -10.22 16.05
N MET A 102 4.37 -10.10 16.78
CA MET A 102 3.82 -8.83 17.26
C MET A 102 4.59 -8.25 18.45
N THR A 103 5.86 -8.63 18.63
CA THR A 103 6.70 -8.14 19.74
C THR A 103 6.88 -6.64 19.62
N PRO A 104 6.61 -5.87 20.72
CA PRO A 104 6.91 -4.44 20.78
C PRO A 104 8.41 -4.19 20.58
N MET A 105 8.76 -3.11 19.89
CA MET A 105 10.17 -2.79 19.60
C MET A 105 10.46 -1.28 19.63
N THR A 106 11.75 -0.98 19.78
CA THR A 106 12.30 0.38 19.69
C THR A 106 12.95 0.61 18.33
N TYR A 107 13.21 1.87 17.97
CA TYR A 107 14.00 2.21 16.77
C TYR A 107 15.40 1.58 16.80
N ASP A 108 16.00 1.44 18.00
CA ASP A 108 17.33 0.84 18.16
C ASP A 108 17.38 -0.64 17.72
N GLU A 109 16.23 -1.31 17.68
CA GLU A 109 16.07 -2.71 17.25
C GLU A 109 15.69 -2.85 15.79
N MET A 110 15.31 -1.75 15.12
CA MET A 110 14.95 -1.75 13.71
C MET A 110 16.20 -1.64 12.81
N ARG A 111 16.14 -2.26 11.64
CA ARG A 111 17.14 -2.01 10.61
C ARG A 111 17.04 -0.54 10.15
N PRO A 112 18.17 0.21 10.01
CA PRO A 112 18.12 1.63 9.65
C PRO A 112 17.32 1.92 8.37
N GLY A 113 17.38 1.04 7.36
CA GLY A 113 16.58 1.17 6.14
C GLY A 113 15.05 1.25 6.35
N CYS A 114 14.55 0.95 7.55
CA CYS A 114 13.13 1.16 7.86
C CYS A 114 12.75 2.65 7.95
N TYR A 115 13.69 3.53 8.36
CA TYR A 115 13.41 4.95 8.68
C TYR A 115 14.46 5.96 8.20
N ASP A 116 15.57 5.51 7.63
CA ASP A 116 16.63 6.35 7.05
C ASP A 116 16.67 6.15 5.54
N PRO A 117 16.49 7.20 4.71
CA PRO A 117 16.38 7.06 3.25
C PRO A 117 17.69 6.55 2.61
N LYS A 118 18.86 6.94 3.13
CA LYS A 118 20.15 6.50 2.56
C LYS A 118 20.42 5.02 2.85
N ALA A 119 20.10 4.60 4.08
CA ALA A 119 20.18 3.17 4.44
C ALA A 119 19.13 2.35 3.66
N ARG A 120 17.94 2.90 3.40
CA ARG A 120 16.92 2.27 2.58
C ARG A 120 17.41 2.04 1.14
N VAL A 121 17.98 3.06 0.51
CA VAL A 121 18.53 2.92 -0.86
C VAL A 121 19.61 1.84 -0.90
N GLN A 122 20.49 1.78 0.10
CA GLN A 122 21.50 0.71 0.16
C GLN A 122 20.85 -0.69 0.27
N ASP A 123 19.86 -0.85 1.16
CA ASP A 123 19.13 -2.11 1.32
C ASP A 123 18.37 -2.53 0.04
N MET A 124 17.83 -1.56 -0.70
CA MET A 124 17.18 -1.78 -1.98
C MET A 124 18.16 -2.28 -3.04
N LEU A 125 19.27 -1.59 -3.22
CA LEU A 125 20.29 -1.97 -4.21
C LEU A 125 20.89 -3.35 -3.91
N ASP A 126 21.16 -3.66 -2.63
CA ASP A 126 21.63 -4.97 -2.19
C ASP A 126 20.58 -6.07 -2.47
N ASN A 127 19.30 -5.71 -2.53
CA ASN A 127 18.17 -6.59 -2.80
C ASN A 127 17.71 -6.58 -4.28
N HIS A 128 18.48 -5.97 -5.18
CA HIS A 128 18.15 -5.87 -6.59
C HIS A 128 16.91 -5.01 -6.91
N VAL A 129 16.62 -4.02 -6.06
CA VAL A 129 15.54 -3.05 -6.22
C VAL A 129 16.15 -1.70 -6.62
N ASP A 130 15.69 -1.13 -7.74
CA ASP A 130 16.16 0.15 -8.25
C ASP A 130 15.32 1.31 -7.72
N VAL A 131 14.00 1.14 -7.77
CA VAL A 131 13.03 2.17 -7.38
C VAL A 131 11.97 1.56 -6.49
N SER A 132 11.51 2.32 -5.49
CA SER A 132 10.49 1.86 -4.55
C SER A 132 9.49 2.98 -4.21
N LEU A 133 8.21 2.59 -4.06
CA LEU A 133 7.12 3.38 -3.52
C LEU A 133 6.90 2.95 -2.06
N SER A 134 6.80 3.91 -1.10
CA SER A 134 6.70 3.57 0.32
C SER A 134 5.38 4.05 0.94
N PHE A 135 4.55 3.10 1.41
CA PHE A 135 3.35 3.39 2.19
C PHE A 135 3.70 3.82 3.62
N PRO A 136 2.87 4.68 4.24
CA PRO A 136 3.04 5.12 5.62
C PRO A 136 2.71 4.03 6.64
N THR A 137 3.37 4.08 7.81
CA THR A 137 3.10 3.18 8.95
C THR A 137 2.23 3.85 10.02
N PHE A 138 2.68 4.96 10.62
CA PHE A 138 1.91 5.63 11.69
C PHE A 138 0.65 6.35 11.18
N PRO A 139 0.65 7.06 10.06
CA PRO A 139 -0.58 7.58 9.48
C PRO A 139 -1.60 6.50 9.09
N ARG A 140 -1.20 5.24 9.12
CA ARG A 140 -1.83 4.09 8.47
C ARG A 140 -1.87 4.27 6.95
N PHE A 141 -2.31 3.29 6.20
CA PHE A 141 -2.09 3.18 4.75
C PHE A 141 -2.64 4.31 3.87
N CYS A 142 -3.58 5.14 4.36
CA CYS A 142 -4.09 6.29 3.60
C CYS A 142 -4.38 7.53 4.47
N GLY A 143 -3.73 7.63 5.63
CA GLY A 143 -3.91 8.80 6.53
C GLY A 143 -5.10 8.66 7.48
N GLN A 144 -5.56 7.44 7.77
CA GLN A 144 -6.70 7.20 8.66
C GLN A 144 -6.49 7.83 10.05
N THR A 145 -5.27 7.80 10.58
CA THR A 145 -4.91 8.41 11.86
C THR A 145 -5.31 9.89 11.92
N PHE A 146 -5.06 10.63 10.86
CA PHE A 146 -5.39 12.06 10.80
C PHE A 146 -6.85 12.30 10.42
N THR A 147 -7.48 11.37 9.71
CA THR A 147 -8.92 11.37 9.45
C THR A 147 -9.73 11.21 10.76
N GLU A 148 -9.20 10.49 11.73
CA GLU A 148 -9.78 10.29 13.06
C GLU A 148 -9.44 11.39 14.06
N ALA A 149 -8.61 12.37 13.71
CA ALA A 149 -8.20 13.47 14.59
C ALA A 149 -9.40 14.29 15.08
N LYS A 150 -9.40 14.64 16.37
CA LYS A 150 -10.43 15.47 17.00
C LYS A 150 -10.37 16.92 16.55
N ASP A 151 -9.14 17.44 16.39
CA ASP A 151 -8.86 18.75 15.84
C ASP A 151 -8.56 18.64 14.35
N ARG A 152 -9.52 19.06 13.50
CA ARG A 152 -9.41 19.00 12.05
C ARG A 152 -8.28 19.83 11.48
N GLU A 153 -8.02 21.03 12.04
CA GLU A 153 -6.91 21.86 11.60
C GLU A 153 -5.55 21.19 11.89
N LEU A 154 -5.44 20.53 13.05
CA LEU A 154 -4.24 19.79 13.41
C LEU A 154 -4.08 18.56 12.50
N GLY A 155 -5.17 17.81 12.25
CA GLY A 155 -5.15 16.66 11.34
C GLY A 155 -4.70 17.04 9.93
N GLU A 156 -5.23 18.14 9.39
CA GLU A 156 -4.84 18.66 8.09
C GLU A 156 -3.35 19.09 8.06
N ALA A 157 -2.90 19.80 9.08
CA ALA A 157 -1.49 20.18 9.20
C ALA A 157 -0.56 18.95 9.30
N CYS A 158 -1.00 17.88 9.95
CA CYS A 158 -0.24 16.62 10.04
C CYS A 158 -0.15 15.90 8.67
N VAL A 159 -1.21 15.93 7.86
CA VAL A 159 -1.20 15.42 6.48
C VAL A 159 -0.17 16.19 5.65
N TYR A 160 -0.22 17.51 5.67
CA TYR A 160 0.71 18.34 4.90
C TYR A 160 2.16 18.15 5.36
N ALA A 161 2.38 18.07 6.67
CA ALA A 161 3.72 17.84 7.24
C ALA A 161 4.31 16.47 6.81
N TYR A 162 3.49 15.42 6.80
CA TYR A 162 3.89 14.12 6.28
C TYR A 162 4.28 14.19 4.80
N ASN A 163 3.45 14.84 3.97
CA ASN A 163 3.70 14.95 2.53
C ASN A 163 4.94 15.79 2.23
N ASP A 164 5.17 16.87 2.98
CA ASP A 164 6.36 17.69 2.82
C ASP A 164 7.62 16.91 3.19
N TRP A 165 7.62 16.18 4.29
CA TRP A 165 8.70 15.26 4.68
C TRP A 165 8.92 14.17 3.62
N MET A 166 7.85 13.52 3.16
CA MET A 166 7.92 12.44 2.15
C MET A 166 8.61 12.93 0.87
N VAL A 167 8.24 14.10 0.37
CA VAL A 167 8.79 14.66 -0.87
C VAL A 167 10.20 15.25 -0.67
N GLU A 168 10.43 15.98 0.42
CA GLU A 168 11.65 16.77 0.60
C GLU A 168 12.81 15.99 1.21
N GLU A 169 12.52 15.05 2.13
CA GLU A 169 13.54 14.29 2.83
C GLU A 169 13.56 12.81 2.41
N TRP A 170 12.48 12.07 2.66
CA TRP A 170 12.46 10.63 2.36
C TRP A 170 12.81 10.34 0.90
N CYS A 171 12.14 10.97 -0.03
CA CYS A 171 12.41 10.82 -1.45
C CYS A 171 13.50 11.79 -1.94
N GLY A 172 13.52 13.02 -1.43
CA GLY A 172 14.49 14.06 -1.84
C GLY A 172 15.95 13.70 -1.56
N GLU A 173 16.24 12.87 -0.56
CA GLU A 173 17.59 12.41 -0.23
C GLU A 173 17.96 11.03 -0.82
N SER A 174 17.14 10.49 -1.74
CA SER A 174 17.28 9.14 -2.28
C SER A 174 17.93 9.06 -3.67
N ASP A 175 18.37 10.19 -4.24
CA ASP A 175 18.89 10.26 -5.62
C ASP A 175 17.94 9.67 -6.67
N GLY A 176 16.60 9.74 -6.42
CA GLY A 176 15.56 9.26 -7.33
C GLY A 176 15.16 7.79 -7.17
N HIS A 177 15.74 7.09 -6.19
CA HIS A 177 15.39 5.69 -5.91
C HIS A 177 14.06 5.53 -5.15
N LEU A 178 13.59 6.55 -4.42
CA LEU A 178 12.32 6.55 -3.72
C LEU A 178 11.31 7.46 -4.40
N VAL A 179 10.10 6.94 -4.65
CA VAL A 179 8.99 7.66 -5.29
C VAL A 179 8.04 8.18 -4.24
N PRO A 180 7.67 9.47 -4.26
CA PRO A 180 6.74 10.01 -3.29
C PRO A 180 5.35 9.37 -3.39
N LEU A 181 4.82 8.98 -2.24
CA LEU A 181 3.43 8.53 -2.06
C LEU A 181 2.78 9.39 -0.99
N ILE A 182 1.87 10.26 -1.39
CA ILE A 182 1.22 11.21 -0.49
C ILE A 182 -0.07 10.64 0.11
N ILE A 183 -0.44 11.18 1.27
CA ILE A 183 -1.76 11.02 1.89
C ILE A 183 -2.57 12.30 1.71
N VAL A 184 -3.90 12.21 1.85
CA VAL A 184 -4.80 13.35 1.65
C VAL A 184 -5.79 13.51 2.79
N PRO A 185 -6.38 14.73 2.99
CA PRO A 185 -7.47 14.93 3.94
C PRO A 185 -8.73 14.19 3.47
N LEU A 186 -8.93 12.95 3.91
CA LEU A 186 -10.04 12.08 3.45
C LEU A 186 -11.45 12.58 3.83
N TRP A 187 -11.56 13.53 4.75
CA TRP A 187 -12.86 14.09 5.16
C TRP A 187 -13.39 15.19 4.23
N ASP A 188 -12.57 15.63 3.25
CA ASP A 188 -12.91 16.71 2.34
C ASP A 188 -12.26 16.47 0.96
N ALA A 189 -13.10 16.19 -0.05
CA ALA A 189 -12.62 15.85 -1.39
C ALA A 189 -11.98 17.03 -2.13
N ASP A 190 -12.37 18.28 -1.81
CA ASP A 190 -11.75 19.47 -2.41
C ASP A 190 -10.36 19.73 -1.83
N LEU A 191 -10.18 19.55 -0.50
CA LEU A 191 -8.86 19.60 0.14
C LEU A 191 -7.97 18.45 -0.38
N ALA A 192 -8.51 17.25 -0.53
CA ALA A 192 -7.81 16.12 -1.11
C ALA A 192 -7.34 16.42 -2.55
N ALA A 193 -8.20 16.99 -3.38
CA ALA A 193 -7.89 17.41 -4.74
C ALA A 193 -6.82 18.51 -4.78
N ALA A 194 -6.90 19.48 -3.87
CA ALA A 194 -5.90 20.54 -3.76
C ALA A 194 -4.52 19.98 -3.40
N GLU A 195 -4.47 18.99 -2.49
CA GLU A 195 -3.23 18.37 -2.04
C GLU A 195 -2.60 17.50 -3.13
N VAL A 196 -3.38 16.77 -3.91
CA VAL A 196 -2.90 16.07 -5.12
C VAL A 196 -2.23 17.06 -6.07
N ARG A 197 -2.91 18.17 -6.42
CA ARG A 197 -2.35 19.19 -7.33
C ARG A 197 -1.11 19.86 -6.76
N ARG A 198 -1.08 20.14 -5.43
CA ARG A 198 0.07 20.74 -4.75
C ARG A 198 1.33 19.89 -4.91
N ASN A 199 1.19 18.58 -4.79
CA ASN A 199 2.35 17.68 -4.87
C ASN A 199 2.68 17.23 -6.29
N ALA A 200 1.73 17.25 -7.22
CA ALA A 200 2.00 16.94 -8.63
C ALA A 200 3.03 17.91 -9.24
N VAL A 201 2.97 19.22 -8.92
CA VAL A 201 3.97 20.19 -9.38
C VAL A 201 5.35 19.99 -8.74
N ARG A 202 5.45 19.12 -7.72
CA ARG A 202 6.70 18.70 -7.06
C ARG A 202 7.19 17.33 -7.57
N GLY A 203 6.56 16.81 -8.63
CA GLY A 203 6.91 15.52 -9.25
C GLY A 203 6.26 14.30 -8.61
N ASN A 204 5.24 14.46 -7.76
CA ASN A 204 4.51 13.33 -7.19
C ASN A 204 3.37 12.89 -8.11
N HIS A 205 3.32 11.58 -8.42
CA HIS A 205 2.30 10.95 -9.25
C HIS A 205 1.62 9.74 -8.59
N ALA A 206 1.66 9.66 -7.26
CA ALA A 206 0.99 8.60 -6.50
C ALA A 206 0.33 9.13 -5.23
N VAL A 207 -0.90 8.69 -4.93
CA VAL A 207 -1.66 9.10 -3.76
C VAL A 207 -2.35 7.91 -3.09
N CYS A 208 -2.26 7.84 -1.76
CA CYS A 208 -2.97 6.85 -0.97
C CYS A 208 -4.47 7.13 -0.92
N PHE A 209 -5.28 6.08 -1.02
CA PHE A 209 -6.73 6.15 -0.84
C PHE A 209 -7.25 4.91 -0.11
N SER A 210 -8.45 5.01 0.47
CA SER A 210 -9.09 3.87 1.13
C SER A 210 -9.70 2.92 0.10
N GLU A 211 -9.42 1.63 0.24
CA GLU A 211 -10.06 0.58 -0.57
C GLU A 211 -11.59 0.56 -0.40
N ILE A 212 -12.11 0.89 0.81
CA ILE A 212 -13.55 0.95 1.10
C ILE A 212 -13.85 2.16 2.02
N PRO A 213 -13.98 3.38 1.49
CA PRO A 213 -14.20 4.60 2.29
C PRO A 213 -15.34 4.50 3.31
N PRO A 214 -16.51 3.84 3.03
CA PRO A 214 -17.57 3.69 4.03
C PRO A 214 -17.18 2.94 5.30
N HIS A 215 -16.16 2.09 5.27
CA HIS A 215 -15.63 1.45 6.49
C HIS A 215 -14.99 2.46 7.46
N LEU A 216 -14.53 3.60 6.94
CA LEU A 216 -13.99 4.72 7.71
C LEU A 216 -15.05 5.76 8.09
N GLY A 217 -16.33 5.48 7.80
CA GLY A 217 -17.43 6.45 8.00
C GLY A 217 -17.45 7.57 6.95
N LEU A 218 -16.74 7.40 5.84
CA LEU A 218 -16.67 8.37 4.74
C LEU A 218 -17.70 8.05 3.65
N PRO A 219 -18.05 9.03 2.78
CA PRO A 219 -18.94 8.79 1.65
C PRO A 219 -18.41 7.69 0.72
N SER A 220 -19.33 6.90 0.13
CA SER A 220 -18.98 5.89 -0.85
C SER A 220 -18.52 6.51 -2.17
N ILE A 221 -17.82 5.72 -2.99
CA ILE A 221 -17.41 6.14 -4.35
C ILE A 221 -18.60 6.36 -5.30
N HIS A 222 -19.78 5.84 -4.95
CA HIS A 222 -21.03 6.04 -5.72
C HIS A 222 -21.69 7.40 -5.49
N SER A 223 -21.32 8.11 -4.42
CA SER A 223 -22.00 9.34 -3.99
C SER A 223 -21.68 10.57 -4.85
N GLY A 224 -20.62 10.52 -5.66
CA GLY A 224 -20.06 11.68 -6.36
C GLY A 224 -19.22 12.61 -5.47
N PHE A 225 -19.14 12.35 -4.17
CA PHE A 225 -18.33 13.14 -3.22
C PHE A 225 -16.85 13.20 -3.63
N TRP A 226 -16.32 12.10 -4.16
CA TRP A 226 -14.92 11.96 -4.53
C TRP A 226 -14.58 12.47 -5.93
N ASP A 227 -15.57 12.94 -6.71
CA ASP A 227 -15.34 13.39 -8.08
C ASP A 227 -14.26 14.49 -8.20
N PRO A 228 -14.17 15.50 -7.29
CA PRO A 228 -13.07 16.48 -7.32
C PRO A 228 -11.68 15.84 -7.14
N PHE A 229 -11.56 14.84 -6.26
CA PHE A 229 -10.33 14.11 -6.01
C PHE A 229 -9.93 13.27 -7.24
N PHE A 230 -10.84 12.48 -7.80
CA PHE A 230 -10.56 11.69 -9.01
C PHE A 230 -10.23 12.58 -10.21
N GLN A 231 -10.90 13.73 -10.35
CA GLN A 231 -10.58 14.70 -11.38
C GLN A 231 -9.15 15.24 -11.23
N ALA A 232 -8.73 15.58 -10.01
CA ALA A 232 -7.36 16.02 -9.75
C ALA A 232 -6.33 14.93 -10.10
N CYS A 233 -6.60 13.67 -9.77
CA CYS A 233 -5.73 12.55 -10.12
C CYS A 233 -5.58 12.40 -11.64
N VAL A 234 -6.68 12.53 -12.41
CA VAL A 234 -6.64 12.50 -13.87
C VAL A 234 -5.85 13.69 -14.44
N GLU A 235 -6.12 14.90 -13.98
CA GLU A 235 -5.46 16.13 -14.44
C GLU A 235 -3.94 16.12 -14.25
N THR A 236 -3.47 15.42 -13.21
CA THR A 236 -2.06 15.37 -12.83
C THR A 236 -1.37 14.06 -13.14
N ASP A 237 -2.05 13.14 -13.83
CA ASP A 237 -1.57 11.78 -14.11
C ASP A 237 -1.14 11.02 -12.83
N THR A 238 -1.88 11.21 -11.74
CA THR A 238 -1.62 10.62 -10.43
C THR A 238 -2.38 9.31 -10.27
N VAL A 239 -1.68 8.22 -9.94
CA VAL A 239 -2.30 6.93 -9.64
C VAL A 239 -2.87 6.91 -8.22
N VAL A 240 -4.08 6.35 -8.08
CA VAL A 240 -4.72 6.12 -6.78
C VAL A 240 -4.29 4.76 -6.25
N CYS A 241 -3.50 4.76 -5.18
CA CYS A 241 -2.93 3.56 -4.57
C CYS A 241 -3.77 3.14 -3.36
N MET A 242 -4.31 1.94 -3.40
CA MET A 242 -5.11 1.34 -2.34
C MET A 242 -4.39 0.10 -1.81
N HIS A 243 -4.09 0.11 -0.51
CA HIS A 243 -3.42 -0.99 0.17
C HIS A 243 -4.44 -1.80 0.97
N ILE A 244 -4.27 -3.12 1.07
CA ILE A 244 -5.07 -3.94 1.99
C ILE A 244 -4.98 -3.34 3.40
N GLY A 245 -6.11 -3.27 4.11
CA GLY A 245 -6.17 -2.63 5.45
C GLY A 245 -6.36 -1.12 5.43
N SER A 246 -6.34 -0.44 4.28
CA SER A 246 -6.62 1.00 4.19
C SER A 246 -8.06 1.37 4.55
N SER A 247 -8.95 0.39 4.65
CA SER A 247 -10.31 0.55 5.19
C SER A 247 -10.40 0.37 6.72
N SER A 248 -9.29 0.12 7.42
CA SER A 248 -9.22 -0.17 8.87
C SER A 248 -10.06 -1.39 9.32
N ARG A 249 -10.47 -2.24 8.38
CA ARG A 249 -11.19 -3.49 8.66
C ARG A 249 -10.55 -4.62 7.90
N MET A 250 -9.93 -5.55 8.65
CA MET A 250 -9.44 -6.79 8.07
C MET A 250 -10.54 -7.85 8.09
N PRO A 251 -10.68 -8.67 7.02
CA PRO A 251 -11.60 -9.79 7.01
C PRO A 251 -11.33 -10.74 8.17
N ALA A 252 -12.35 -11.09 8.93
CA ALA A 252 -12.27 -12.07 10.01
C ALA A 252 -13.60 -12.82 10.12
N THR A 253 -13.54 -14.11 10.43
CA THR A 253 -14.74 -14.95 10.60
C THR A 253 -15.32 -14.84 12.00
N SER A 254 -14.47 -14.58 12.99
CA SER A 254 -14.84 -14.36 14.40
C SER A 254 -13.70 -13.63 15.15
N GLY A 255 -14.01 -13.12 16.35
CA GLY A 255 -13.00 -12.43 17.19
C GLY A 255 -11.95 -13.36 17.79
N ASP A 256 -12.20 -14.64 17.84
CA ASP A 256 -11.29 -15.69 18.35
C ASP A 256 -10.60 -16.49 17.24
N ALA A 257 -10.84 -16.14 15.96
CA ALA A 257 -10.14 -16.75 14.85
C ALA A 257 -8.63 -16.40 14.91
N PRO A 258 -7.74 -17.37 14.63
CA PRO A 258 -6.31 -17.09 14.53
C PRO A 258 -6.02 -15.99 13.52
N VAL A 259 -5.00 -15.15 13.76
CA VAL A 259 -4.55 -14.08 12.85
C VAL A 259 -4.31 -14.60 11.43
N ALA A 260 -3.83 -15.83 11.29
CA ALA A 260 -3.62 -16.49 10.00
C ALA A 260 -4.88 -16.54 9.10
N VAL A 261 -6.09 -16.55 9.69
CA VAL A 261 -7.35 -16.49 8.92
C VAL A 261 -7.48 -15.11 8.27
N ALA A 262 -7.28 -14.03 9.04
CA ALA A 262 -7.33 -12.67 8.51
C ALA A 262 -6.23 -12.41 7.47
N ALA A 263 -5.00 -12.88 7.73
CA ALA A 263 -3.90 -12.80 6.78
C ALA A 263 -4.20 -13.55 5.46
N THR A 264 -4.79 -14.76 5.54
CA THR A 264 -5.19 -15.52 4.34
C THR A 264 -6.29 -14.82 3.54
N LEU A 265 -7.18 -14.07 4.20
CA LEU A 265 -8.34 -13.41 3.59
C LEU A 265 -8.09 -11.91 3.30
N SER A 266 -6.89 -11.40 3.53
CA SER A 266 -6.57 -9.96 3.43
C SER A 266 -6.94 -9.35 2.08
N PHE A 267 -6.76 -10.09 0.98
CA PHE A 267 -7.11 -9.68 -0.38
C PHE A 267 -8.63 -9.49 -0.61
N ASN A 268 -9.50 -9.99 0.26
CA ASN A 268 -10.97 -9.87 0.07
C ASN A 268 -11.43 -8.42 0.01
N ASN A 269 -10.78 -7.51 0.73
CA ASN A 269 -11.11 -6.09 0.64
C ASN A 269 -10.72 -5.51 -0.72
N ALA A 270 -9.55 -5.87 -1.27
CA ALA A 270 -9.15 -5.48 -2.63
C ALA A 270 -10.14 -6.00 -3.68
N MET A 271 -10.57 -7.26 -3.53
CA MET A 271 -11.60 -7.87 -4.39
C MET A 271 -12.95 -7.14 -4.29
N ALA A 272 -13.38 -6.77 -3.09
CA ALA A 272 -14.62 -6.01 -2.88
C ALA A 272 -14.51 -4.60 -3.46
N SER A 273 -13.40 -3.90 -3.22
CA SER A 273 -13.10 -2.57 -3.74
C SER A 273 -13.05 -2.56 -5.27
N LEU A 274 -12.35 -3.52 -5.89
CA LEU A 274 -12.33 -3.63 -7.34
C LEU A 274 -13.73 -3.81 -7.92
N SER A 275 -14.52 -4.72 -7.33
CA SER A 275 -15.90 -4.94 -7.77
C SER A 275 -16.74 -3.66 -7.64
N ASP A 276 -16.54 -2.89 -6.57
CA ASP A 276 -17.22 -1.61 -6.35
C ASP A 276 -16.83 -0.57 -7.43
N PHE A 277 -15.56 -0.39 -7.71
CA PHE A 277 -15.10 0.51 -8.79
C PHE A 277 -15.61 0.09 -10.17
N LEU A 278 -15.56 -1.20 -10.50
CA LEU A 278 -16.01 -1.71 -11.81
C LEU A 278 -17.50 -1.42 -12.08
N PHE A 279 -18.32 -1.39 -11.02
CA PHE A 279 -19.77 -1.13 -11.14
C PHE A 279 -20.20 0.29 -10.74
N SER A 280 -19.27 1.17 -10.31
CA SER A 280 -19.61 2.51 -9.78
C SER A 280 -19.91 3.56 -10.85
N GLY A 281 -19.52 3.35 -12.09
CA GLY A 281 -19.49 4.39 -13.11
C GLY A 281 -18.37 5.44 -12.94
N VAL A 282 -17.54 5.34 -11.92
CA VAL A 282 -16.36 6.22 -11.73
C VAL A 282 -15.43 6.13 -12.94
N LEU A 283 -15.11 4.91 -13.38
CA LEU A 283 -14.20 4.69 -14.52
C LEU A 283 -14.78 5.12 -15.87
N VAL A 284 -16.09 5.29 -15.95
CA VAL A 284 -16.78 5.91 -17.11
C VAL A 284 -16.63 7.43 -17.09
N ARG A 285 -16.82 8.05 -15.90
CA ARG A 285 -16.68 9.50 -15.73
C ARG A 285 -15.24 9.97 -15.82
N PHE A 286 -14.30 9.15 -15.37
CA PHE A 286 -12.86 9.44 -15.33
C PHE A 286 -12.06 8.42 -16.14
N PRO A 287 -12.11 8.52 -17.50
CA PRO A 287 -11.58 7.49 -18.39
C PRO A 287 -10.06 7.35 -18.42
N GLU A 288 -9.33 8.27 -17.77
CA GLU A 288 -7.86 8.20 -17.66
C GLU A 288 -7.40 7.95 -16.21
N LEU A 289 -8.33 7.69 -15.27
CA LEU A 289 -8.00 7.38 -13.88
C LEU A 289 -7.23 6.06 -13.79
N LYS A 290 -6.11 6.06 -13.05
CA LYS A 290 -5.32 4.87 -12.74
C LYS A 290 -5.57 4.42 -11.30
N LEU A 291 -5.81 3.13 -11.09
CA LEU A 291 -6.01 2.49 -9.78
C LEU A 291 -4.93 1.43 -9.57
N ALA A 292 -4.32 1.39 -8.39
CA ALA A 292 -3.36 0.37 -8.00
C ALA A 292 -3.80 -0.29 -6.69
N TYR A 293 -3.68 -1.63 -6.63
CA TYR A 293 -4.01 -2.43 -5.45
C TYR A 293 -2.74 -3.07 -4.88
N SER A 294 -2.29 -2.58 -3.73
CA SER A 294 -1.09 -3.04 -3.04
C SER A 294 -1.40 -4.19 -2.08
N GLU A 295 -0.53 -5.19 -2.03
CA GLU A 295 -0.69 -6.50 -1.35
C GLU A 295 -2.00 -7.25 -1.73
N GLY A 296 -2.69 -6.80 -2.78
CA GLY A 296 -3.97 -7.35 -3.20
C GLY A 296 -3.87 -8.76 -3.78
N GLN A 297 -2.69 -9.20 -4.20
CA GLN A 297 -2.46 -10.39 -4.99
C GLN A 297 -3.28 -10.40 -6.30
N ILE A 298 -3.06 -11.36 -7.17
CA ILE A 298 -3.64 -11.35 -8.53
C ILE A 298 -4.38 -12.64 -8.92
N GLY A 299 -4.22 -13.71 -8.13
CA GLY A 299 -4.76 -15.03 -8.46
C GLY A 299 -6.28 -15.13 -8.40
N TRP A 300 -6.97 -14.22 -7.73
CA TRP A 300 -8.42 -14.14 -7.65
C TRP A 300 -9.05 -13.34 -8.82
N LEU A 301 -8.27 -12.53 -9.52
CA LEU A 301 -8.73 -11.64 -10.60
C LEU A 301 -9.47 -12.37 -11.72
N PRO A 302 -8.98 -13.50 -12.28
CA PRO A 302 -9.66 -14.20 -13.38
C PRO A 302 -11.12 -14.52 -13.05
N TYR A 303 -11.38 -15.08 -11.88
CA TYR A 303 -12.73 -15.45 -11.46
C TYR A 303 -13.63 -14.23 -11.27
N VAL A 304 -13.11 -13.17 -10.62
CA VAL A 304 -13.92 -11.97 -10.34
C VAL A 304 -14.27 -11.23 -11.63
N LEU A 305 -13.34 -11.13 -12.57
CA LEU A 305 -13.59 -10.48 -13.87
C LEU A 305 -14.62 -11.24 -14.69
N GLU A 306 -14.47 -12.57 -14.79
CA GLU A 306 -15.47 -13.44 -15.46
C GLU A 306 -16.85 -13.28 -14.78
N ARG A 307 -16.90 -13.34 -13.44
CA ARG A 307 -18.16 -13.20 -12.71
C ARG A 307 -18.78 -11.81 -12.84
N ALA A 308 -17.99 -10.76 -12.86
CA ALA A 308 -18.49 -9.40 -13.07
C ALA A 308 -19.11 -9.23 -14.46
N ASP A 309 -18.47 -9.75 -15.49
CA ASP A 309 -19.01 -9.72 -16.86
C ASP A 309 -20.30 -10.54 -17.00
N ASP A 310 -20.39 -11.70 -16.33
CA ASP A 310 -21.62 -12.48 -16.27
C ASP A 310 -22.75 -11.73 -15.60
N VAL A 311 -22.50 -11.10 -14.45
CA VAL A 311 -23.50 -10.27 -13.75
C VAL A 311 -23.95 -9.10 -14.61
N TRP A 312 -23.01 -8.42 -15.27
CA TRP A 312 -23.34 -7.33 -16.17
C TRP A 312 -24.20 -7.80 -17.35
N ARG A 313 -23.85 -8.90 -17.99
CA ARG A 313 -24.57 -9.44 -19.16
C ARG A 313 -25.99 -9.90 -18.79
N GLU A 314 -26.12 -10.70 -17.72
CA GLU A 314 -27.36 -11.38 -17.38
C GLU A 314 -28.26 -10.55 -16.43
N HIS A 315 -27.67 -9.66 -15.64
CA HIS A 315 -28.35 -9.07 -14.48
C HIS A 315 -28.32 -7.55 -14.42
N ARG A 316 -27.72 -6.86 -15.38
CA ARG A 316 -27.54 -5.39 -15.34
C ARG A 316 -28.81 -4.59 -15.10
N ALA A 317 -29.98 -5.10 -15.53
CA ALA A 317 -31.26 -4.40 -15.34
C ALA A 317 -31.67 -4.34 -13.88
N TRP A 318 -31.77 -5.48 -13.21
CA TRP A 318 -32.11 -5.51 -11.78
C TRP A 318 -30.89 -5.16 -10.89
N GLY A 319 -29.68 -5.37 -11.37
CA GLY A 319 -28.44 -4.98 -10.72
C GLY A 319 -28.20 -3.48 -10.65
N GLY A 320 -29.03 -2.66 -11.32
CA GLY A 320 -28.98 -1.20 -11.23
C GLY A 320 -27.85 -0.55 -12.01
N VAL A 321 -27.23 -1.24 -12.97
CA VAL A 321 -26.05 -0.76 -13.69
C VAL A 321 -26.27 -0.61 -15.21
N ALA A 322 -27.50 -0.81 -15.69
CA ALA A 322 -27.82 -0.80 -17.11
C ALA A 322 -27.43 0.51 -17.82
N ASP A 323 -27.65 1.65 -17.16
CA ASP A 323 -27.35 2.98 -17.67
C ASP A 323 -26.03 3.55 -17.09
N LEU A 324 -25.38 2.84 -16.17
CA LEU A 324 -24.21 3.33 -15.45
C LEU A 324 -22.89 2.93 -16.10
N ILE A 325 -22.80 1.67 -16.59
CA ILE A 325 -21.62 1.13 -17.25
C ILE A 325 -21.99 0.52 -18.60
N PRO A 326 -21.60 1.17 -19.71
CA PRO A 326 -21.96 0.74 -21.05
C PRO A 326 -21.22 -0.51 -21.54
N GLU A 327 -20.00 -0.76 -21.03
CA GLU A 327 -19.14 -1.85 -21.46
C GLU A 327 -19.01 -2.92 -20.36
N PRO A 328 -18.57 -4.16 -20.68
CA PRO A 328 -18.31 -5.19 -19.70
C PRO A 328 -17.30 -4.71 -18.64
N PRO A 329 -17.50 -5.03 -17.35
CA PRO A 329 -16.62 -4.64 -16.25
C PRO A 329 -15.14 -4.96 -16.46
N SER A 330 -14.80 -6.11 -17.04
CA SER A 330 -13.42 -6.49 -17.33
C SER A 330 -12.71 -5.50 -18.27
N SER A 331 -13.43 -4.83 -19.18
CA SER A 331 -12.83 -3.82 -20.07
C SER A 331 -12.30 -2.61 -19.30
N TYR A 332 -12.95 -2.23 -18.21
CA TYR A 332 -12.47 -1.17 -17.32
C TYR A 332 -11.26 -1.63 -16.51
N TYR A 333 -11.25 -2.88 -16.03
CA TYR A 333 -10.08 -3.43 -15.36
C TYR A 333 -8.83 -3.33 -16.25
N TYR A 334 -8.89 -3.84 -17.47
CA TYR A 334 -7.74 -3.84 -18.39
C TYR A 334 -7.25 -2.45 -18.75
N LYS A 335 -8.10 -1.44 -18.68
CA LYS A 335 -7.74 -0.07 -18.98
C LYS A 335 -7.17 0.70 -17.78
N HIS A 336 -7.68 0.45 -16.57
CA HIS A 336 -7.51 1.34 -15.44
C HIS A 336 -6.69 0.76 -14.28
N VAL A 337 -6.61 -0.58 -14.15
CA VAL A 337 -6.20 -1.21 -12.89
C VAL A 337 -4.83 -1.86 -13.01
N TYR A 338 -4.04 -1.66 -11.95
CA TYR A 338 -2.80 -2.37 -11.70
C TYR A 338 -2.94 -3.17 -10.41
N GLY A 339 -2.86 -4.51 -10.52
CA GLY A 339 -2.71 -5.39 -9.36
C GLY A 339 -1.24 -5.57 -9.02
N CYS A 340 -0.89 -5.81 -7.77
CA CYS A 340 0.48 -6.18 -7.44
C CYS A 340 0.54 -7.47 -6.62
N PHE A 341 1.71 -8.09 -6.61
CA PHE A 341 1.96 -9.34 -5.91
C PHE A 341 3.44 -9.48 -5.55
N PHE A 342 3.72 -10.24 -4.50
CA PHE A 342 5.06 -10.69 -4.12
C PHE A 342 5.23 -12.20 -4.27
N ARG A 343 4.18 -13.01 -4.08
CA ARG A 343 4.15 -14.46 -4.30
C ARG A 343 2.75 -14.92 -4.68
N ASP A 344 2.47 -15.02 -5.97
CA ASP A 344 1.18 -15.50 -6.47
C ASP A 344 1.37 -16.34 -7.75
N LYS A 345 1.68 -17.62 -7.54
CA LYS A 345 1.87 -18.56 -8.66
C LYS A 345 0.59 -18.74 -9.47
N HIS A 346 -0.58 -18.77 -8.83
CA HIS A 346 -1.84 -18.99 -9.55
C HIS A 346 -2.18 -17.82 -10.48
N GLY A 347 -1.94 -16.59 -10.03
CA GLY A 347 -2.09 -15.41 -10.87
C GLY A 347 -1.14 -15.42 -12.06
N LEU A 348 0.12 -15.81 -11.86
CA LEU A 348 1.11 -15.95 -12.93
C LEU A 348 0.78 -17.10 -13.91
N ASP A 349 0.20 -18.20 -13.43
CA ASP A 349 -0.29 -19.28 -14.31
C ASP A 349 -1.53 -18.85 -15.14
N SER A 350 -2.16 -17.72 -14.80
CA SER A 350 -3.38 -17.17 -15.41
C SER A 350 -3.16 -15.82 -16.13
N LEU A 351 -1.94 -15.53 -16.58
CA LEU A 351 -1.55 -14.23 -17.17
C LEU A 351 -2.42 -13.77 -18.34
N GLU A 352 -2.97 -14.70 -19.11
CA GLU A 352 -3.87 -14.38 -20.23
C GLU A 352 -5.15 -13.69 -19.72
N GLN A 353 -5.69 -14.12 -18.57
CA GLN A 353 -6.90 -13.58 -17.96
C GLN A 353 -6.61 -12.39 -17.05
N VAL A 354 -5.47 -12.40 -16.35
CA VAL A 354 -5.06 -11.29 -15.46
C VAL A 354 -4.61 -10.07 -16.27
N GLY A 355 -3.99 -10.28 -17.42
CA GLY A 355 -3.42 -9.23 -18.27
C GLY A 355 -2.01 -8.85 -17.86
N VAL A 356 -1.04 -9.15 -18.71
CA VAL A 356 0.40 -8.88 -18.44
C VAL A 356 0.66 -7.39 -18.20
N ASP A 357 -0.08 -6.50 -18.85
CA ASP A 357 0.09 -5.05 -18.75
C ASP A 357 -0.59 -4.44 -17.50
N ASN A 358 -1.31 -5.26 -16.72
CA ASN A 358 -2.13 -4.86 -15.57
C ASN A 358 -1.57 -5.30 -14.23
N ILE A 359 -0.36 -5.85 -14.19
CA ILE A 359 0.25 -6.35 -12.96
C ILE A 359 1.65 -5.81 -12.75
N THR A 360 2.00 -5.63 -11.49
CA THR A 360 3.28 -5.13 -11.01
C THR A 360 3.81 -6.04 -9.91
N PHE A 361 5.10 -5.91 -9.61
CA PHE A 361 5.75 -6.67 -8.55
C PHE A 361 6.07 -5.77 -7.36
N GLU A 362 6.03 -6.34 -6.16
CA GLU A 362 6.31 -5.66 -4.90
C GLU A 362 7.31 -6.44 -4.06
N THR A 363 8.02 -5.74 -3.16
CA THR A 363 8.98 -6.36 -2.25
C THR A 363 8.55 -6.32 -0.79
N ASP A 364 7.55 -5.51 -0.45
CA ASP A 364 6.96 -5.32 0.87
C ASP A 364 8.00 -5.08 1.97
N TYR A 365 9.06 -4.32 1.65
CA TYR A 365 10.06 -3.95 2.65
C TYR A 365 9.50 -2.86 3.58
N PRO A 366 9.58 -2.94 4.91
CA PRO A 366 10.29 -3.93 5.73
C PRO A 366 9.37 -4.91 6.49
N HIS A 367 8.20 -5.20 5.99
CA HIS A 367 7.17 -6.02 6.65
C HIS A 367 7.52 -7.52 6.71
N THR A 368 6.63 -8.30 7.34
CA THR A 368 6.79 -9.76 7.51
C THR A 368 6.70 -10.53 6.18
N ASP A 369 5.98 -10.01 5.20
CA ASP A 369 5.81 -10.64 3.88
C ASP A 369 6.91 -10.28 2.89
N SER A 370 7.85 -9.40 3.30
CA SER A 370 8.96 -8.95 2.47
C SER A 370 9.74 -10.09 1.81
N THR A 371 10.09 -9.86 0.57
CA THR A 371 11.00 -10.73 -0.21
C THR A 371 12.48 -10.43 0.07
N TRP A 372 12.80 -9.38 0.82
CA TRP A 372 14.16 -9.03 1.24
C TRP A 372 14.80 -10.15 2.08
N PRO A 373 16.12 -10.48 1.93
CA PRO A 373 17.08 -9.88 1.01
C PRO A 373 17.20 -10.65 -0.32
N ASN A 374 16.20 -11.41 -0.73
CA ASN A 374 16.28 -12.36 -1.83
C ASN A 374 15.29 -12.04 -2.97
N SER A 375 14.91 -10.77 -3.18
CA SER A 375 13.86 -10.40 -4.13
C SER A 375 14.21 -10.82 -5.57
N LYS A 376 15.45 -10.71 -6.00
CA LYS A 376 15.92 -11.22 -7.30
C LYS A 376 15.67 -12.71 -7.45
N GLN A 377 16.01 -13.49 -6.42
CA GLN A 377 15.84 -14.94 -6.42
C GLN A 377 14.34 -15.32 -6.44
N VAL A 378 13.53 -14.65 -5.60
CA VAL A 378 12.07 -14.87 -5.56
C VAL A 378 11.44 -14.55 -6.92
N ALA A 379 11.81 -13.44 -7.54
CA ALA A 379 11.32 -13.07 -8.88
C ALA A 379 11.71 -14.11 -9.94
N TYR A 380 12.94 -14.62 -9.89
CA TYR A 380 13.39 -15.69 -10.79
C TYR A 380 12.62 -17.01 -10.58
N GLU A 381 12.43 -17.44 -9.33
CA GLU A 381 11.70 -18.67 -9.00
C GLU A 381 10.25 -18.61 -9.52
N LEU A 382 9.63 -17.43 -9.42
CA LEU A 382 8.25 -17.23 -9.86
C LEU A 382 8.12 -17.08 -11.38
N MET A 383 9.03 -16.37 -12.03
CA MET A 383 8.86 -15.86 -13.39
C MET A 383 9.98 -16.25 -14.36
N GLY A 384 11.07 -16.88 -13.91
CA GLY A 384 12.23 -17.18 -14.76
C GLY A 384 11.93 -18.11 -15.96
N HIS A 385 10.75 -18.76 -15.97
CA HIS A 385 10.26 -19.57 -17.09
C HIS A 385 9.48 -18.76 -18.14
N LEU A 386 9.14 -17.49 -17.84
CA LEU A 386 8.39 -16.60 -18.74
C LEU A 386 9.31 -15.94 -19.78
N PRO A 387 8.76 -15.43 -20.90
CA PRO A 387 9.50 -14.61 -21.84
C PRO A 387 10.08 -13.35 -21.19
N LYS A 388 11.29 -12.94 -21.61
CA LYS A 388 12.01 -11.80 -21.00
C LYS A 388 11.24 -10.48 -21.06
N ASP A 389 10.50 -10.23 -22.12
CA ASP A 389 9.67 -9.05 -22.28
C ASP A 389 8.47 -9.05 -21.31
N VAL A 390 7.93 -10.23 -21.00
CA VAL A 390 6.88 -10.41 -19.99
C VAL A 390 7.44 -10.14 -18.59
N ILE A 391 8.62 -10.71 -18.27
CA ILE A 391 9.30 -10.46 -17.00
C ILE A 391 9.59 -8.97 -16.82
N TYR A 392 10.15 -8.32 -17.85
CA TYR A 392 10.43 -6.88 -17.81
C TYR A 392 9.17 -6.06 -17.53
N LYS A 393 8.06 -6.35 -18.22
CA LYS A 393 6.79 -5.66 -17.99
C LYS A 393 6.34 -5.76 -16.53
N ILE A 394 6.31 -6.97 -15.97
CA ILE A 394 5.80 -7.24 -14.63
C ILE A 394 6.69 -6.61 -13.55
N ILE A 395 8.01 -6.77 -13.68
CA ILE A 395 8.96 -6.35 -12.64
C ILE A 395 9.27 -4.86 -12.69
N ARG A 396 9.15 -4.23 -13.87
CA ARG A 396 9.63 -2.86 -14.08
C ARG A 396 8.71 -2.01 -14.96
N GLY A 397 8.46 -2.44 -16.19
CA GLY A 397 7.84 -1.60 -17.22
C GLY A 397 6.43 -1.11 -16.87
N ASN A 398 5.61 -1.95 -16.23
CA ASN A 398 4.27 -1.55 -15.81
C ASN A 398 4.30 -0.53 -14.67
N ALA A 399 5.22 -0.71 -13.70
CA ALA A 399 5.41 0.24 -12.62
C ALA A 399 5.89 1.61 -13.13
N ILE A 400 6.84 1.62 -14.08
CA ILE A 400 7.29 2.86 -14.76
C ILE A 400 6.10 3.59 -15.39
N ARG A 401 5.24 2.87 -16.13
CA ARG A 401 4.06 3.45 -16.77
C ARG A 401 3.02 3.91 -15.74
N MET A 402 2.78 3.11 -14.70
CA MET A 402 1.81 3.42 -13.64
C MET A 402 2.18 4.71 -12.90
N LEU A 403 3.46 4.84 -12.53
CA LEU A 403 4.01 5.93 -11.73
C LEU A 403 4.55 7.10 -12.56
N SER A 404 4.47 7.01 -13.89
CA SER A 404 4.97 8.03 -14.83
C SER A 404 6.46 8.37 -14.61
N LEU A 405 7.29 7.33 -14.35
CA LEU A 405 8.73 7.52 -14.07
C LEU A 405 9.52 7.80 -15.34
N ASP A 406 10.46 8.75 -15.24
CA ASP A 406 11.43 9.06 -16.31
C ASP A 406 12.72 8.23 -16.13
N ILE A 407 12.58 6.91 -16.21
CA ILE A 407 13.68 5.93 -16.13
C ILE A 407 13.52 4.87 -17.23
N THR A 408 14.60 4.15 -17.55
CA THR A 408 14.62 3.11 -18.60
C THR A 408 14.63 1.70 -18.04
#